data_698ce4b96a16848766ae325a9f19814f
#
_entry.id   698ce4b96a16848766ae325a9f19814f
#
_cell.length_a   1.000
_cell.length_b   1.000
_cell.length_c   1.000
_cell.angle_alpha   90.00
_cell.angle_beta   90.00
_cell.angle_gamma   90.00
#
_symmetry.space_group_name_H-M   'P 1'
#
loop_
_entity.id
_entity.type
_entity.pdbx_description
1 polymer ?
#
loop_
_entity_poly.entity_id
_entity_poly.type
_entity_poly.pdbx_seq_one_letter_code
_entity_poly.pdbx_strand_id
1 'polypeptide(L)' 'MGLNENQRYAIEKYYYEMYYALLAYAKSALNERSLAEEAVQDTFRIACAKADDFLSSSNPNGWLLNTLKNVIHNMIRSR' A
#
# COMPACT_ATOMS: atom_id res chain seq x y z
N MET A 1 15.20 -13.18 3.14
CA MET A 1 14.04 -14.04 3.09
C MET A 1 12.91 -13.36 2.36
N GLY A 2 12.39 -13.99 1.36
CA GLY A 2 11.28 -13.46 0.61
C GLY A 2 9.96 -13.95 1.14
N LEU A 3 8.91 -13.56 0.45
CA LEU A 3 7.58 -14.05 0.73
C LEU A 3 7.47 -15.52 0.36
N ASN A 4 6.69 -16.29 1.14
CA ASN A 4 6.34 -17.60 0.66
C ASN A 4 5.26 -17.45 -0.43
N GLU A 5 4.99 -18.55 -1.14
CA GLU A 5 4.11 -18.49 -2.29
C GLU A 5 2.68 -18.11 -1.93
N ASN A 6 2.20 -18.61 -0.80
CA ASN A 6 0.85 -18.26 -0.35
C ASN A 6 0.73 -16.77 0.01
N GLN A 7 1.75 -16.23 0.65
CA GLN A 7 1.76 -14.81 1.00
C GLN A 7 1.78 -13.94 -0.26
N ARG A 8 2.62 -14.30 -1.23
CA ARG A 8 2.71 -13.53 -2.46
C ARG A 8 1.38 -13.56 -3.21
N TYR A 9 0.75 -14.71 -3.30
CA TYR A 9 -0.54 -14.82 -3.95
C TYR A 9 -1.59 -13.93 -3.28
N ALA A 10 -1.63 -13.98 -1.94
CA ALA A 10 -2.60 -13.19 -1.18
C ALA A 10 -2.36 -11.69 -1.38
N ILE A 11 -1.09 -11.25 -1.36
CA ILE A 11 -0.78 -9.84 -1.52
C ILE A 11 -1.11 -9.37 -2.94
N GLU A 12 -0.83 -10.20 -3.95
CA GLU A 12 -1.20 -9.85 -5.31
C GLU A 12 -2.71 -9.67 -5.46
N LYS A 13 -3.48 -10.51 -4.78
CA LYS A 13 -4.93 -10.37 -4.81
C LYS A 13 -5.37 -9.04 -4.23
N TYR A 14 -4.80 -8.65 -3.07
CA TYR A 14 -5.10 -7.34 -2.49
C TYR A 14 -4.67 -6.22 -3.41
N TYR A 15 -3.53 -6.39 -4.09
CA TYR A 15 -3.05 -5.38 -5.03
C TYR A 15 -4.09 -5.12 -6.12
N TYR A 16 -4.59 -6.18 -6.75
CA TYR A 16 -5.58 -6.00 -7.81
C TYR A 16 -6.89 -5.44 -7.27
N GLU A 17 -7.31 -5.88 -6.09
CA GLU A 17 -8.59 -5.44 -5.53
C GLU A 17 -8.57 -4.01 -5.03
N MET A 18 -7.44 -3.58 -4.48
CA MET A 18 -7.38 -2.29 -3.79
C MET A 18 -6.65 -1.20 -4.57
N TYR A 19 -6.00 -1.56 -5.67
CA TYR A 19 -5.13 -0.62 -6.36
C TYR A 19 -5.82 0.71 -6.70
N TYR A 20 -6.97 0.63 -7.35
CA TYR A 20 -7.63 1.85 -7.82
C TYR A 20 -8.21 2.67 -6.68
N ALA A 21 -8.67 2.02 -5.62
CA ALA A 21 -9.16 2.75 -4.45
C ALA A 21 -8.02 3.51 -3.77
N LEU A 22 -6.87 2.84 -3.61
CA LEU A 22 -5.71 3.48 -3.01
C LEU A 22 -5.17 4.60 -3.90
N LEU A 23 -5.15 4.37 -5.20
CA LEU A 23 -4.68 5.37 -6.14
C LEU A 23 -5.57 6.62 -6.11
N ALA A 24 -6.88 6.43 -6.05
CA ALA A 24 -7.82 7.55 -5.98
C ALA A 24 -7.57 8.40 -4.73
N TYR A 25 -7.36 7.74 -3.60
CA TYR A 25 -7.05 8.46 -2.37
C TYR A 25 -5.74 9.23 -2.50
N ALA A 26 -4.71 8.57 -3.03
CA ALA A 26 -3.39 9.20 -3.16
C ALA A 26 -3.43 10.38 -4.13
N LYS A 27 -4.17 10.26 -5.22
CA LYS A 27 -4.30 11.36 -6.17
C LYS A 27 -4.99 12.57 -5.54
N SER A 28 -6.01 12.30 -4.73
CA SER A 28 -6.70 13.36 -4.01
C SER A 28 -5.76 14.09 -3.05
N ALA A 29 -4.86 13.36 -2.40
CA ALA A 29 -3.96 13.93 -1.41
C ALA A 29 -2.75 14.62 -2.05
N LEU A 30 -2.25 14.09 -3.16
CA LEU A 30 -0.99 14.56 -3.75
C LEU A 30 -1.16 15.41 -5.00
N ASN A 31 -2.33 15.37 -5.61
CA ASN A 31 -2.69 16.17 -6.81
C ASN A 31 -1.75 15.93 -7.99
N GLU A 32 -1.06 14.79 -8.01
CA GLU A 32 -0.16 14.47 -9.11
C GLU A 32 -0.14 12.97 -9.29
N ARG A 33 -0.42 12.50 -10.51
CA ARG A 33 -0.60 11.08 -10.76
C ARG A 33 0.67 10.27 -10.50
N SER A 34 1.83 10.76 -10.93
CA SER A 34 3.05 9.99 -10.78
C SER A 34 3.43 9.83 -9.30
N LEU A 35 3.22 10.86 -8.49
CA LEU A 35 3.45 10.75 -7.06
C LEU A 35 2.45 9.82 -6.39
N ALA A 36 1.19 9.85 -6.85
CA ALA A 36 0.17 8.96 -6.32
C ALA A 36 0.52 7.50 -6.61
N GLU A 37 0.95 7.23 -7.84
CA GLU A 37 1.36 5.87 -8.20
C GLU A 37 2.55 5.41 -7.37
N GLU A 38 3.51 6.30 -7.16
CA GLU A 38 4.67 5.98 -6.33
C GLU A 38 4.24 5.65 -4.90
N ALA A 39 3.30 6.42 -4.35
CA ALA A 39 2.82 6.18 -2.99
C ALA A 39 2.15 4.82 -2.87
N VAL A 40 1.35 4.42 -3.86
CA VAL A 40 0.70 3.12 -3.85
C VAL A 40 1.72 2.00 -3.98
N GLN A 41 2.71 2.17 -4.86
CA GLN A 41 3.78 1.18 -5.00
C GLN A 41 4.53 1.00 -3.70
N ASP A 42 4.87 2.10 -3.02
CA ASP A 42 5.56 2.02 -1.73
C ASP A 42 4.71 1.33 -0.68
N THR A 43 3.40 1.56 -0.69
CA THR A 43 2.49 0.91 0.23
C THR A 43 2.56 -0.60 0.08
N PHE A 44 2.53 -1.11 -1.15
CA PHE A 44 2.60 -2.54 -1.36
C PHE A 44 4.00 -3.10 -1.13
N ARG A 45 5.03 -2.29 -1.35
CA ARG A 45 6.39 -2.70 -0.98
C ARG A 45 6.48 -2.94 0.53
N ILE A 46 5.88 -2.04 1.32
CA ILE A 46 5.83 -2.20 2.77
C ILE A 46 4.98 -3.42 3.16
N ALA A 47 3.86 -3.64 2.45
CA ALA A 47 3.03 -4.80 2.71
C ALA A 47 3.80 -6.09 2.49
N CYS A 48 4.65 -6.14 1.47
CA CYS A 48 5.49 -7.31 1.23
C CYS A 48 6.54 -7.48 2.33
N ALA A 49 7.13 -6.38 2.77
CA ALA A 49 8.14 -6.43 3.83
C ALA A 49 7.54 -6.83 5.18
N LYS A 50 6.27 -6.48 5.41
CA LYS A 50 5.57 -6.77 6.66
C LYS A 50 4.40 -7.71 6.40
N ALA A 51 4.63 -8.74 5.59
CA ALA A 51 3.56 -9.62 5.15
C ALA A 51 2.80 -10.27 6.29
N ASP A 52 3.52 -10.71 7.34
CA ASP A 52 2.87 -11.37 8.46
C ASP A 52 1.92 -10.41 9.17
N ASP A 53 2.37 -9.18 9.44
CA ASP A 53 1.51 -8.17 10.06
C ASP A 53 0.31 -7.86 9.20
N PHE A 54 0.56 -7.64 7.91
CA PHE A 54 -0.49 -7.26 6.98
C PHE A 54 -1.55 -8.36 6.86
N LEU A 55 -1.10 -9.58 6.60
CA LEU A 55 -2.02 -10.67 6.31
C LEU A 55 -2.72 -11.21 7.55
N SER A 56 -2.18 -10.97 8.74
CA SER A 56 -2.83 -11.38 9.98
C SER A 56 -3.72 -10.29 10.56
N SER A 57 -3.75 -9.13 9.94
CA SER A 57 -4.58 -8.02 10.42
C SER A 57 -6.06 -8.39 10.35
N SER A 58 -6.83 -7.95 11.32
CA SER A 58 -8.28 -8.16 11.30
C SER A 58 -8.95 -7.30 10.23
N ASN A 59 -8.25 -6.29 9.73
CA ASN A 59 -8.77 -5.41 8.68
C ASN A 59 -7.65 -5.09 7.70
N PRO A 60 -7.31 -6.02 6.79
CA PRO A 60 -6.19 -5.79 5.87
C PRO A 60 -6.39 -4.58 4.96
N ASN A 61 -7.62 -4.30 4.55
CA ASN A 61 -7.88 -3.13 3.73
C ASN A 61 -7.57 -1.84 4.50
N GLY A 62 -7.95 -1.79 5.76
CA GLY A 62 -7.62 -0.65 6.62
C GLY A 62 -6.13 -0.55 6.87
N TRP A 63 -5.45 -1.69 7.00
CA TRP A 63 -4.00 -1.73 7.16
C TRP A 63 -3.31 -1.07 5.95
N LEU A 64 -3.78 -1.40 4.74
CA LEU A 64 -3.23 -0.80 3.52
C LEU A 64 -3.50 0.70 3.47
N LEU A 65 -4.71 1.11 3.81
CA LEU A 65 -5.04 2.53 3.79
C LEU A 65 -4.22 3.32 4.80
N ASN A 66 -4.06 2.79 6.01
CA ASN A 66 -3.24 3.46 7.02
C ASN A 66 -1.78 3.55 6.59
N THR A 67 -1.28 2.49 5.97
CA THR A 67 0.10 2.50 5.46
C THR A 67 0.25 3.55 4.36
N LEU A 68 -0.73 3.62 3.45
CA LEU A 68 -0.71 4.62 2.40
C LEU A 68 -0.71 6.03 2.97
N LYS A 69 -1.54 6.28 3.98
CA LYS A 69 -1.58 7.61 4.62
C LYS A 69 -0.21 7.97 5.18
N ASN A 70 0.47 7.02 5.82
CA ASN A 70 1.79 7.26 6.36
C ASN A 70 2.82 7.54 5.25
N VAL A 71 2.75 6.78 4.16
CA VAL A 71 3.63 7.00 3.01
C VAL A 71 3.44 8.41 2.46
N ILE A 72 2.17 8.80 2.25
CA ILE A 72 1.86 10.13 1.72
C ILE A 72 2.35 11.22 2.66
N HIS A 73 2.11 11.05 3.94
CA HIS A 73 2.54 12.01 4.94
C HIS A 73 4.05 12.22 4.89
N ASN A 74 4.81 11.12 4.80
CA ASN A 74 6.26 11.20 4.71
C ASN A 74 6.73 11.84 3.41
N MET A 75 6.04 11.56 2.30
CA MET A 75 6.36 12.19 1.02
C MET A 75 6.18 13.71 1.10
N ILE A 76 5.10 14.15 1.71
CA ILE A 76 4.83 15.59 1.84
C ILE A 76 5.86 16.25 2.74
N ARG A 77 6.20 15.60 3.86
CA ARG A 77 7.17 16.16 4.81
C ARG A 77 8.58 16.30 4.23
N SER A 78 8.95 15.42 3.33
CA SER A 78 10.31 15.40 2.79
C SER A 78 10.50 16.36 1.63
N ARG A 79 9.49 17.13 1.28
CA ARG A 79 9.58 18.08 0.16
C ARG A 79 9.92 19.49 0.58
#